data_2e74402838d76f64e6ea2756f4d10d00
#
_entry.id   2e74402838d76f64e6ea2756f4d10d00
#
_cell.length_a   1.000
_cell.length_b   1.000
_cell.length_c   1.000
_cell.angle_alpha   90.00
_cell.angle_beta   90.00
_cell.angle_gamma   90.00
#
_symmetry.space_group_name_H-M   'P 1'
#
loop_
_entity.id
_entity.type
_entity.pdbx_description
1 polymer ?
#
loop_
_entity_poly.entity_id
_entity_poly.type
_entity_poly.pdbx_seq_one_letter_code
_entity_poly.pdbx_strand_id
1 'polypeptide(L)'
;AVAVCVLATSTIAYAGVKLYHMFLEKQGTYSIVTGIKADGSTGKIDLPEKIYDIDISAGYIPEGMEWIDELHLEYPEHNRTGGFSFSSVLLDEDDLNKVMQDKSVVECEERTFGSYEGIYLKYNDLAKDGSFNQRIYLLCPDVYRVITVYIGDDIEKEDAIKVVENLAITENDRMIETAGLYTWSEMVSPEESSGEEVLTSIEDDKLPVHQIGEAFDMSASGEDSDGNCMEDNKISVCVDSVQVEDNLQLLGQNNVPEEWMNAVGADGKIVNNTLSYIRSGDGVDTVDEIVKTESMKQKLVYVTVTYANKTDKEINHMLYLGTLMLLNHENGIYQICNRAEFSGEDYDRVIWDGVAHTAEMTYYSVSEDYGNGGNYI
;
A
#
# COMPACT_ATOMS: atom_id res chain seq x y z
N ALA A 1 -13.92 5.87 -26.10
CA ALA A 1 -15.04 4.99 -26.50
C ALA A 1 -14.78 3.62 -25.88
N VAL A 2 -15.49 3.34 -24.80
CA VAL A 2 -15.40 2.05 -24.08
C VAL A 2 -16.17 1.00 -24.87
N ALA A 3 -15.47 -0.04 -25.33
CA ALA A 3 -16.10 -1.17 -26.01
C ALA A 3 -16.65 -2.12 -24.93
N VAL A 4 -17.95 -2.30 -24.93
CA VAL A 4 -18.65 -3.33 -24.15
C VAL A 4 -18.61 -4.62 -24.95
N CYS A 5 -17.77 -5.58 -24.53
CA CYS A 5 -17.84 -6.94 -25.04
C CYS A 5 -18.71 -7.76 -24.09
N VAL A 6 -19.90 -8.12 -24.54
CA VAL A 6 -20.74 -9.14 -23.90
C VAL A 6 -20.22 -10.49 -24.39
N LEU A 7 -19.63 -11.28 -23.52
CA LEU A 7 -19.17 -12.63 -23.83
C LEU A 7 -20.10 -13.69 -23.26
N ALA A 8 -20.31 -14.72 -24.06
CA ALA A 8 -21.16 -15.86 -23.76
C ALA A 8 -20.55 -16.68 -22.60
N THR A 9 -21.34 -16.90 -21.57
CA THR A 9 -21.04 -17.74 -20.41
C THR A 9 -20.85 -19.22 -20.82
N SER A 10 -19.70 -19.78 -20.56
CA SER A 10 -19.50 -21.23 -20.55
C SER A 10 -19.86 -21.77 -19.17
N THR A 11 -20.98 -22.46 -19.08
CA THR A 11 -21.46 -23.10 -17.85
C THR A 11 -20.69 -24.39 -17.61
N ILE A 12 -19.90 -24.46 -16.52
CA ILE A 12 -19.40 -25.72 -15.99
C ILE A 12 -20.36 -26.15 -14.88
N ALA A 13 -21.16 -27.16 -15.16
CA ALA A 13 -22.09 -27.75 -14.19
C ALA A 13 -21.40 -28.86 -13.41
N TYR A 14 -21.11 -28.63 -12.12
CA TYR A 14 -20.88 -29.71 -11.16
C TYR A 14 -22.21 -30.10 -10.51
N ALA A 15 -22.52 -31.37 -10.50
CA ALA A 15 -23.77 -31.90 -9.96
C ALA A 15 -23.84 -31.60 -8.44
N GLY A 16 -24.72 -30.67 -8.04
CA GLY A 16 -25.00 -30.33 -6.66
C GLY A 16 -24.44 -28.98 -6.19
N VAL A 17 -23.61 -28.32 -6.96
CA VAL A 17 -23.07 -26.98 -6.62
C VAL A 17 -23.99 -25.92 -7.20
N LYS A 18 -24.39 -24.95 -6.38
CA LYS A 18 -25.10 -23.75 -6.84
C LYS A 18 -24.17 -22.99 -7.79
N LEU A 19 -24.71 -22.58 -8.93
CA LEU A 19 -23.96 -21.74 -9.86
C LEU A 19 -23.91 -20.32 -9.30
N TYR A 20 -22.73 -19.84 -8.99
CA TYR A 20 -22.46 -18.45 -8.65
C TYR A 20 -21.85 -17.75 -9.85
N HIS A 21 -22.23 -16.51 -10.04
CA HIS A 21 -21.71 -15.67 -11.12
C HIS A 21 -21.28 -14.33 -10.56
N MET A 22 -20.14 -13.86 -11.01
CA MET A 22 -19.71 -12.49 -10.79
C MET A 22 -20.37 -11.60 -11.85
N PHE A 23 -20.79 -10.40 -11.46
CA PHE A 23 -21.36 -9.43 -12.39
C PHE A 23 -20.74 -8.05 -12.19
N LEU A 24 -20.77 -7.25 -13.25
CA LEU A 24 -20.28 -5.89 -13.30
C LEU A 24 -21.40 -4.97 -13.78
N GLU A 25 -21.62 -3.86 -13.07
CA GLU A 25 -22.55 -2.80 -13.47
C GLU A 25 -21.85 -1.44 -13.42
N LYS A 26 -22.11 -0.59 -14.41
CA LYS A 26 -21.59 0.79 -14.43
C LYS A 26 -22.49 1.71 -13.61
N GLN A 27 -21.88 2.51 -12.74
CA GLN A 27 -22.58 3.53 -11.95
C GLN A 27 -22.16 4.97 -12.26
N GLY A 28 -21.58 5.21 -13.42
CA GLY A 28 -21.08 6.49 -13.89
C GLY A 28 -20.10 6.26 -15.02
N THR A 29 -19.32 7.26 -15.35
CA THR A 29 -18.32 7.15 -16.41
C THR A 29 -17.13 6.29 -15.98
N TYR A 30 -16.73 6.41 -14.71
CA TYR A 30 -15.52 5.80 -14.12
C TYR A 30 -15.80 5.00 -12.85
N SER A 31 -17.05 4.68 -12.54
CA SER A 31 -17.39 3.85 -11.39
C SER A 31 -18.08 2.56 -11.81
N ILE A 32 -17.64 1.49 -11.19
CA ILE A 32 -18.08 0.12 -11.45
C ILE A 32 -18.53 -0.47 -10.14
N VAL A 33 -19.61 -1.23 -10.22
CA VAL A 33 -20.08 -2.09 -9.13
C VAL A 33 -19.87 -3.53 -9.53
N THR A 34 -19.16 -4.26 -8.68
CA THR A 34 -18.92 -5.70 -8.79
C THR A 34 -19.66 -6.42 -7.68
N GLY A 35 -20.41 -7.46 -8.02
CA GLY A 35 -21.12 -8.28 -7.06
C GLY A 35 -21.19 -9.74 -7.48
N ILE A 36 -21.75 -10.58 -6.59
CA ILE A 36 -21.91 -12.01 -6.79
C ILE A 36 -23.39 -12.33 -6.73
N LYS A 37 -23.88 -13.16 -7.67
CA LYS A 37 -25.26 -13.65 -7.70
C LYS A 37 -25.30 -15.16 -7.85
N ALA A 38 -26.34 -15.79 -7.34
CA ALA A 38 -26.56 -17.22 -7.53
C ALA A 38 -27.68 -17.46 -8.56
N ASP A 39 -27.55 -18.49 -9.38
CA ASP A 39 -28.62 -18.99 -10.20
C ASP A 39 -29.63 -19.77 -9.35
N GLY A 40 -30.88 -19.27 -9.30
CA GLY A 40 -32.00 -19.91 -8.61
C GLY A 40 -32.43 -19.25 -7.30
N SER A 41 -33.60 -19.57 -6.81
CA SER A 41 -34.37 -18.85 -5.79
C SER A 41 -33.92 -19.09 -4.32
N THR A 42 -32.84 -19.79 -4.07
CA THR A 42 -32.37 -20.07 -2.70
C THR A 42 -30.86 -19.99 -2.62
N GLY A 43 -30.37 -18.78 -2.59
CA GLY A 43 -28.93 -18.49 -2.62
C GLY A 43 -28.20 -18.66 -1.28
N LYS A 44 -28.32 -19.80 -0.60
CA LYS A 44 -27.49 -20.10 0.58
C LYS A 44 -26.22 -20.80 0.15
N ILE A 45 -25.07 -20.22 0.51
CA ILE A 45 -23.80 -20.93 0.50
C ILE A 45 -23.78 -21.76 1.79
N ASP A 46 -23.76 -23.08 1.65
CA ASP A 46 -23.68 -23.98 2.80
C ASP A 46 -22.20 -24.16 3.15
N LEU A 47 -21.67 -23.14 3.84
CA LEU A 47 -20.26 -23.08 4.19
C LEU A 47 -19.97 -24.05 5.35
N PRO A 48 -19.03 -25.00 5.19
CA PRO A 48 -18.62 -25.88 6.28
C PRO A 48 -17.94 -25.10 7.42
N GLU A 49 -18.00 -25.63 8.65
CA GLU A 49 -17.24 -25.06 9.80
C GLU A 49 -15.73 -25.04 9.57
N LYS A 50 -15.24 -25.98 8.74
CA LYS A 50 -13.83 -26.10 8.36
C LYS A 50 -13.71 -26.36 6.88
N ILE A 51 -12.72 -25.78 6.28
CA ILE A 51 -12.34 -25.97 4.87
C ILE A 51 -10.84 -26.24 4.78
N TYR A 52 -10.41 -26.77 3.66
CA TYR A 52 -8.99 -26.80 3.35
C TYR A 52 -8.50 -25.39 2.99
N ASP A 53 -7.27 -25.11 3.41
CA ASP A 53 -6.59 -23.91 2.96
C ASP A 53 -6.12 -24.08 1.51
N ILE A 54 -5.74 -22.98 0.86
CA ILE A 54 -5.40 -22.98 -0.56
C ILE A 54 -3.96 -22.55 -0.80
N ASP A 55 -3.36 -23.15 -1.82
CA ASP A 55 -2.11 -22.70 -2.42
C ASP A 55 -2.43 -22.05 -3.77
N ILE A 56 -1.75 -20.93 -4.06
CA ILE A 56 -1.82 -20.24 -5.35
C ILE A 56 -0.48 -20.41 -6.05
N SER A 57 -0.51 -20.85 -7.29
CA SER A 57 0.68 -20.95 -8.12
C SER A 57 0.37 -20.52 -9.55
N ALA A 58 1.39 -20.09 -10.31
CA ALA A 58 1.24 -19.64 -11.69
C ALA A 58 1.95 -20.60 -12.65
N GLY A 59 1.23 -21.12 -13.64
CA GLY A 59 1.79 -21.93 -14.71
C GLY A 59 2.53 -21.13 -15.78
N TYR A 60 2.34 -19.81 -15.80
CA TYR A 60 3.10 -18.86 -16.58
C TYR A 60 3.60 -17.75 -15.67
N ILE A 61 4.90 -17.46 -15.76
CA ILE A 61 5.56 -16.37 -15.02
C ILE A 61 6.33 -15.55 -16.06
N PRO A 62 6.16 -14.22 -16.12
CA PRO A 62 6.98 -13.35 -16.95
C PRO A 62 8.49 -13.53 -16.69
N GLU A 63 9.30 -13.32 -17.72
CA GLU A 63 10.75 -13.50 -17.59
C GLU A 63 11.34 -12.53 -16.55
N GLY A 64 12.09 -13.06 -15.61
CA GLY A 64 12.73 -12.32 -14.54
C GLY A 64 11.91 -12.17 -13.26
N MET A 65 10.63 -12.52 -13.28
CA MET A 65 9.80 -12.54 -12.08
C MET A 65 9.96 -13.83 -11.29
N GLU A 66 9.81 -13.75 -9.98
CA GLU A 66 9.79 -14.92 -9.09
C GLU A 66 8.83 -14.72 -7.92
N TRP A 67 8.43 -15.83 -7.30
CA TRP A 67 7.67 -15.79 -6.06
C TRP A 67 8.59 -15.38 -4.91
N ILE A 68 8.30 -14.23 -4.29
CA ILE A 68 9.03 -13.73 -3.12
C ILE A 68 8.49 -14.37 -1.84
N ASP A 69 7.19 -14.62 -1.81
CA ASP A 69 6.50 -15.39 -0.79
C ASP A 69 5.23 -16.05 -1.38
N GLU A 70 4.37 -16.61 -0.53
CA GLU A 70 3.16 -17.33 -0.95
C GLU A 70 2.13 -16.45 -1.65
N LEU A 71 2.21 -15.12 -1.51
CA LEU A 71 1.22 -14.15 -1.99
C LEU A 71 1.79 -13.08 -2.93
N HIS A 72 3.10 -13.08 -3.18
CA HIS A 72 3.74 -12.05 -4.01
C HIS A 72 4.62 -12.67 -5.10
N LEU A 73 4.28 -12.34 -6.34
CA LEU A 73 5.03 -12.68 -7.55
C LEU A 73 5.50 -11.39 -8.21
N GLU A 74 6.81 -11.11 -8.17
CA GLU A 74 7.34 -9.83 -8.62
C GLU A 74 8.77 -9.92 -9.18
N TYR A 75 9.28 -8.82 -9.69
CA TYR A 75 10.70 -8.67 -9.98
C TYR A 75 11.44 -8.43 -8.65
N PRO A 76 12.52 -9.19 -8.35
CA PRO A 76 13.20 -9.13 -7.04
C PRO A 76 13.68 -7.75 -6.62
N GLU A 77 13.99 -6.89 -7.59
CA GLU A 77 14.43 -5.51 -7.37
C GLU A 77 13.32 -4.57 -6.89
N HIS A 78 12.04 -4.92 -7.04
CA HIS A 78 10.91 -4.04 -6.73
C HIS A 78 10.50 -4.04 -5.27
N ASN A 79 10.92 -5.03 -4.48
CA ASN A 79 10.71 -5.09 -3.04
C ASN A 79 9.26 -4.81 -2.61
N ARG A 80 8.29 -5.51 -3.21
CA ARG A 80 6.84 -5.41 -2.97
C ARG A 80 6.17 -4.12 -3.47
N THR A 81 6.78 -3.45 -4.43
CA THR A 81 6.23 -2.23 -5.03
C THR A 81 5.74 -2.41 -6.47
N GLY A 82 5.43 -3.62 -6.86
CA GLY A 82 4.95 -3.95 -8.21
C GLY A 82 4.58 -5.41 -8.33
N GLY A 83 4.54 -5.93 -9.56
CA GLY A 83 4.22 -7.31 -9.85
C GLY A 83 2.78 -7.69 -9.50
N PHE A 84 2.61 -8.82 -8.83
CA PHE A 84 1.31 -9.37 -8.43
C PHE A 84 1.27 -9.61 -6.92
N SER A 85 0.22 -9.11 -6.29
CA SER A 85 -0.12 -9.45 -4.91
C SER A 85 -1.48 -10.13 -4.87
N PHE A 86 -1.57 -11.24 -4.16
CA PHE A 86 -2.77 -12.07 -4.10
C PHE A 86 -3.42 -11.95 -2.72
N SER A 87 -4.73 -11.78 -2.72
CA SER A 87 -5.55 -11.81 -1.51
C SER A 87 -6.70 -12.76 -1.70
N SER A 88 -7.08 -13.45 -0.65
CA SER A 88 -8.15 -14.44 -0.65
C SER A 88 -9.13 -14.14 0.46
N VAL A 89 -10.41 -14.01 0.12
CA VAL A 89 -11.50 -13.85 1.08
C VAL A 89 -12.51 -14.97 0.96
N LEU A 90 -13.19 -15.26 2.06
CA LEU A 90 -14.19 -16.30 2.10
C LEU A 90 -15.48 -15.85 1.39
N LEU A 91 -16.04 -16.74 0.59
CA LEU A 91 -17.35 -16.57 -0.03
C LEU A 91 -18.41 -17.14 0.91
N ASP A 92 -19.22 -16.30 1.53
CA ASP A 92 -20.25 -16.70 2.48
C ASP A 92 -21.70 -16.37 2.00
N GLU A 93 -22.68 -16.72 2.83
CA GLU A 93 -24.10 -16.57 2.50
C GLU A 93 -24.54 -15.12 2.36
N ASP A 94 -23.95 -14.21 3.14
CA ASP A 94 -24.35 -12.79 3.16
C ASP A 94 -23.82 -12.02 1.94
N ASP A 95 -22.87 -12.60 1.22
CA ASP A 95 -22.17 -11.99 0.09
C ASP A 95 -23.06 -11.71 -1.12
N LEU A 96 -24.13 -12.46 -1.28
CA LEU A 96 -24.98 -12.41 -2.47
C LEU A 96 -25.80 -11.11 -2.63
N ASN A 97 -25.81 -10.25 -1.63
CA ASN A 97 -26.51 -8.97 -1.67
C ASN A 97 -25.59 -7.77 -1.52
N LYS A 98 -24.29 -8.01 -1.42
CA LYS A 98 -23.30 -6.96 -1.22
C LYS A 98 -22.45 -6.78 -2.47
N VAL A 99 -22.08 -5.54 -2.70
CA VAL A 99 -21.35 -5.15 -3.90
C VAL A 99 -20.13 -4.32 -3.56
N MET A 100 -19.06 -4.55 -4.27
CA MET A 100 -17.87 -3.69 -4.27
C MET A 100 -18.11 -2.52 -5.22
N GLN A 101 -17.85 -1.32 -4.78
CA GLN A 101 -17.82 -0.14 -5.64
C GLN A 101 -16.36 0.26 -5.88
N ASP A 102 -15.92 0.09 -7.12
CA ASP A 102 -14.63 0.55 -7.59
C ASP A 102 -14.79 1.89 -8.30
N LYS A 103 -14.02 2.89 -7.88
CA LYS A 103 -14.01 4.24 -8.45
C LYS A 103 -12.76 4.47 -9.29
N SER A 104 -12.80 5.48 -10.13
CA SER A 104 -11.69 5.86 -11.03
C SER A 104 -11.26 4.75 -11.99
N VAL A 105 -12.20 3.87 -12.37
CA VAL A 105 -11.96 2.77 -13.31
C VAL A 105 -12.02 3.28 -14.74
N VAL A 106 -10.90 3.19 -15.44
CA VAL A 106 -10.77 3.62 -16.85
C VAL A 106 -10.96 2.48 -17.85
N GLU A 107 -10.77 1.23 -17.41
CA GLU A 107 -11.00 0.04 -18.21
C GLU A 107 -11.57 -1.09 -17.34
N CYS A 108 -12.55 -1.82 -17.86
CA CYS A 108 -13.13 -2.99 -17.20
C CYS A 108 -13.52 -4.04 -18.22
N GLU A 109 -13.38 -5.32 -17.85
CA GLU A 109 -13.71 -6.46 -18.69
C GLU A 109 -14.16 -7.65 -17.84
N GLU A 110 -15.38 -8.18 -18.12
CA GLU A 110 -15.80 -9.50 -17.62
C GLU A 110 -15.24 -10.58 -18.53
N ARG A 111 -14.61 -11.60 -17.95
CA ARG A 111 -14.06 -12.72 -18.71
C ARG A 111 -13.84 -13.95 -17.83
N THR A 112 -13.54 -15.07 -18.50
CA THR A 112 -13.06 -16.28 -17.84
C THR A 112 -11.54 -16.31 -17.86
N PHE A 113 -10.93 -16.51 -16.69
CA PHE A 113 -9.49 -16.69 -16.50
C PHE A 113 -9.23 -18.17 -16.19
N GLY A 114 -8.71 -18.92 -17.15
CA GLY A 114 -8.60 -20.37 -17.00
C GLY A 114 -9.97 -21.03 -16.77
N SER A 115 -10.24 -21.53 -15.57
CA SER A 115 -11.50 -22.13 -15.16
C SER A 115 -12.42 -21.18 -14.35
N TYR A 116 -11.97 -19.97 -14.00
CA TYR A 116 -12.66 -19.07 -13.08
C TYR A 116 -13.31 -17.90 -13.82
N GLU A 117 -14.54 -17.57 -13.44
CA GLU A 117 -15.14 -16.28 -13.83
C GLU A 117 -14.45 -15.16 -13.09
N GLY A 118 -14.27 -14.03 -13.76
CA GLY A 118 -13.64 -12.89 -13.13
C GLY A 118 -13.86 -11.58 -13.84
N ILE A 119 -13.38 -10.52 -13.20
CA ILE A 119 -13.50 -9.15 -13.67
C ILE A 119 -12.11 -8.49 -13.60
N TYR A 120 -11.64 -8.01 -14.75
CA TYR A 120 -10.46 -7.15 -14.83
C TYR A 120 -10.84 -5.69 -14.73
N LEU A 121 -10.13 -4.94 -13.93
CA LEU A 121 -10.26 -3.49 -13.75
C LEU A 121 -8.90 -2.81 -13.91
N LYS A 122 -8.88 -1.67 -14.58
CA LYS A 122 -7.74 -0.74 -14.60
C LYS A 122 -8.20 0.61 -14.08
N TYR A 123 -7.43 1.16 -13.14
CA TYR A 123 -7.73 2.43 -12.50
C TYR A 123 -6.97 3.57 -13.15
N ASN A 124 -7.54 4.78 -13.06
CA ASN A 124 -6.81 6.01 -13.34
C ASN A 124 -5.89 6.28 -12.16
N ASP A 125 -4.65 5.88 -12.30
CA ASP A 125 -3.61 6.17 -11.33
C ASP A 125 -2.59 7.11 -11.96
N LEU A 126 -2.33 8.22 -11.28
CA LEU A 126 -1.34 9.20 -11.67
C LEU A 126 -0.03 9.02 -10.90
N ALA A 127 -0.01 8.16 -9.89
CA ALA A 127 1.23 7.73 -9.25
C ALA A 127 2.03 6.93 -10.27
N LYS A 128 3.33 7.15 -10.27
CA LYS A 128 4.29 6.37 -11.04
C LYS A 128 5.15 5.62 -10.02
N ASP A 129 5.67 4.50 -10.44
CA ASP A 129 6.57 3.66 -9.65
C ASP A 129 5.91 2.97 -8.44
N GLY A 130 5.44 1.75 -8.67
CA GLY A 130 5.07 0.81 -7.63
C GLY A 130 3.63 0.86 -7.16
N SER A 131 2.73 1.45 -7.93
CA SER A 131 1.30 1.40 -7.63
C SER A 131 0.64 0.15 -8.20
N PHE A 132 -0.36 -0.37 -7.48
CA PHE A 132 -1.23 -1.44 -7.96
C PHE A 132 -2.44 -0.82 -8.68
N ASN A 133 -2.25 -0.43 -9.93
CA ASN A 133 -3.27 0.27 -10.72
C ASN A 133 -4.17 -0.65 -11.55
N GLN A 134 -4.00 -1.96 -11.43
CA GLN A 134 -4.86 -2.95 -12.05
C GLN A 134 -5.35 -3.95 -11.00
N ARG A 135 -6.51 -4.56 -11.23
CA ARG A 135 -7.09 -5.56 -10.33
C ARG A 135 -7.85 -6.61 -11.12
N ILE A 136 -7.77 -7.86 -10.64
CA ILE A 136 -8.65 -8.93 -11.14
C ILE A 136 -9.33 -9.57 -9.93
N TYR A 137 -10.67 -9.68 -9.99
CA TYR A 137 -11.43 -10.50 -9.09
C TYR A 137 -11.69 -11.85 -9.75
N LEU A 138 -11.47 -12.96 -9.04
CA LEU A 138 -11.77 -14.31 -9.47
C LEU A 138 -12.76 -14.95 -8.52
N LEU A 139 -13.81 -15.49 -9.05
CA LEU A 139 -14.81 -16.27 -8.30
C LEU A 139 -14.42 -17.75 -8.32
N CYS A 140 -14.08 -18.30 -7.15
CA CYS A 140 -13.60 -19.66 -6.95
C CYS A 140 -14.53 -20.43 -5.99
N PRO A 141 -15.77 -20.76 -6.41
CA PRO A 141 -16.78 -21.34 -5.52
C PRO A 141 -16.47 -22.77 -5.09
N ASP A 142 -15.67 -23.48 -5.85
CA ASP A 142 -15.20 -24.85 -5.56
C ASP A 142 -14.30 -24.92 -4.31
N VAL A 143 -13.64 -23.84 -3.98
CA VAL A 143 -12.80 -23.69 -2.77
C VAL A 143 -13.35 -22.62 -1.79
N TYR A 144 -14.58 -22.17 -1.97
CA TYR A 144 -15.24 -21.15 -1.14
C TYR A 144 -14.48 -19.82 -1.06
N ARG A 145 -13.88 -19.35 -2.17
CA ARG A 145 -13.06 -18.15 -2.18
C ARG A 145 -13.45 -17.15 -3.27
N VAL A 146 -13.20 -15.89 -2.96
CA VAL A 146 -12.97 -14.86 -3.97
C VAL A 146 -11.50 -14.47 -3.86
N ILE A 147 -10.77 -14.56 -4.96
CA ILE A 147 -9.38 -14.15 -5.03
C ILE A 147 -9.31 -12.76 -5.65
N THR A 148 -8.63 -11.85 -4.99
CA THR A 148 -8.28 -10.55 -5.55
C THR A 148 -6.81 -10.56 -5.94
N VAL A 149 -6.53 -10.26 -7.19
CA VAL A 149 -5.17 -10.11 -7.72
C VAL A 149 -4.94 -8.62 -7.92
N TYR A 150 -4.06 -8.04 -7.13
CA TYR A 150 -3.56 -6.68 -7.30
C TYR A 150 -2.36 -6.74 -8.24
N ILE A 151 -2.32 -5.87 -9.25
CA ILE A 151 -1.35 -5.93 -10.32
C ILE A 151 -0.70 -4.55 -10.46
N GLY A 152 0.63 -4.53 -10.42
CA GLY A 152 1.43 -3.32 -10.49
C GLY A 152 1.35 -2.61 -11.83
N ASP A 153 1.72 -1.36 -11.85
CA ASP A 153 1.83 -0.51 -13.04
C ASP A 153 3.01 -0.93 -13.95
N ASP A 154 3.93 -1.72 -13.41
CA ASP A 154 5.04 -2.36 -14.11
C ASP A 154 4.62 -3.55 -15.00
N ILE A 155 3.36 -4.00 -14.91
CA ILE A 155 2.84 -5.15 -15.65
C ILE A 155 1.87 -4.71 -16.74
N GLU A 156 2.18 -5.10 -17.97
CA GLU A 156 1.26 -4.88 -19.10
C GLU A 156 0.01 -5.76 -18.99
N LYS A 157 -1.14 -5.24 -19.44
CA LYS A 157 -2.43 -5.94 -19.38
C LYS A 157 -2.39 -7.37 -19.92
N GLU A 158 -1.69 -7.57 -21.02
CA GLU A 158 -1.59 -8.86 -21.70
C GLU A 158 -0.87 -9.90 -20.82
N ASP A 159 0.21 -9.51 -20.16
CA ASP A 159 0.94 -10.37 -19.22
C ASP A 159 0.12 -10.59 -17.94
N ALA A 160 -0.55 -9.55 -17.42
CA ALA A 160 -1.47 -9.66 -16.31
C ALA A 160 -2.54 -10.72 -16.55
N ILE A 161 -3.21 -10.64 -17.69
CA ILE A 161 -4.24 -11.60 -18.08
C ILE A 161 -3.63 -13.01 -18.22
N LYS A 162 -2.49 -13.13 -18.86
CA LYS A 162 -1.85 -14.43 -19.13
C LYS A 162 -1.38 -15.12 -17.83
N VAL A 163 -0.85 -14.37 -16.87
CA VAL A 163 -0.52 -14.92 -15.55
C VAL A 163 -1.77 -15.46 -14.88
N VAL A 164 -2.84 -14.66 -14.83
CA VAL A 164 -4.07 -15.03 -14.13
C VAL A 164 -4.83 -16.16 -14.84
N GLU A 165 -4.82 -16.25 -16.18
CA GLU A 165 -5.37 -17.37 -16.94
C GLU A 165 -4.66 -18.70 -16.65
N ASN A 166 -3.41 -18.65 -16.19
CA ASN A 166 -2.58 -19.82 -15.88
C ASN A 166 -2.37 -20.03 -14.36
N LEU A 167 -3.21 -19.39 -13.52
CA LEU A 167 -3.21 -19.69 -12.09
C LEU A 167 -3.78 -21.07 -11.82
N ALA A 168 -3.14 -21.76 -10.89
CA ALA A 168 -3.68 -22.96 -10.25
C ALA A 168 -3.95 -22.60 -8.77
N ILE A 169 -5.22 -22.69 -8.39
CA ILE A 169 -5.72 -22.50 -7.02
C ILE A 169 -6.12 -23.88 -6.54
N THR A 170 -5.39 -24.42 -5.57
CA THR A 170 -5.54 -25.81 -5.11
C THR A 170 -5.65 -25.89 -3.61
N GLU A 171 -6.54 -26.75 -3.13
CA GLU A 171 -6.59 -27.07 -1.70
C GLU A 171 -5.29 -27.76 -1.27
N ASN A 172 -4.77 -27.36 -0.11
CA ASN A 172 -3.63 -28.03 0.52
C ASN A 172 -4.10 -28.93 1.70
N ASP A 173 -3.18 -29.58 2.39
CA ASP A 173 -3.52 -30.52 3.48
C ASP A 173 -3.91 -29.84 4.80
N ARG A 174 -3.86 -28.51 4.89
CA ARG A 174 -4.17 -27.73 6.11
C ARG A 174 -5.65 -27.41 6.18
N MET A 175 -6.34 -27.93 7.19
CA MET A 175 -7.71 -27.54 7.50
C MET A 175 -7.72 -26.30 8.41
N ILE A 176 -8.55 -25.33 8.04
CA ILE A 176 -8.74 -24.08 8.79
C ILE A 176 -10.21 -23.90 9.18
N GLU A 177 -10.45 -23.26 10.34
CA GLU A 177 -11.79 -22.85 10.77
C GLU A 177 -12.30 -21.72 9.86
N THR A 178 -13.55 -21.78 9.43
CA THR A 178 -14.16 -20.69 8.63
C THR A 178 -14.54 -19.49 9.50
N ALA A 179 -14.84 -19.73 10.78
CA ALA A 179 -15.14 -18.67 11.72
C ALA A 179 -13.90 -17.78 11.95
N GLY A 180 -14.07 -16.49 11.69
CA GLY A 180 -13.01 -15.49 11.84
C GLY A 180 -12.12 -15.31 10.60
N LEU A 181 -12.39 -16.00 9.50
CA LEU A 181 -11.80 -15.66 8.21
C LEU A 181 -12.50 -14.43 7.64
N TYR A 182 -11.73 -13.56 7.00
CA TYR A 182 -12.26 -12.37 6.35
C TYR A 182 -13.12 -12.75 5.13
N THR A 183 -14.32 -12.21 5.08
CA THR A 183 -15.32 -12.56 4.05
C THR A 183 -15.38 -11.52 2.94
N TRP A 184 -15.94 -11.88 1.79
CA TRP A 184 -16.28 -10.92 0.74
C TRP A 184 -17.19 -9.82 1.27
N SER A 185 -18.20 -10.19 2.07
CA SER A 185 -19.13 -9.28 2.72
C SER A 185 -18.44 -8.20 3.56
N GLU A 186 -17.42 -8.57 4.32
CA GLU A 186 -16.62 -7.64 5.12
C GLU A 186 -15.72 -6.77 4.25
N MET A 187 -15.15 -7.34 3.20
CA MET A 187 -14.30 -6.60 2.24
C MET A 187 -15.08 -5.52 1.50
N VAL A 188 -16.32 -5.78 1.06
CA VAL A 188 -17.13 -4.82 0.30
C VAL A 188 -17.88 -3.82 1.18
N SER A 189 -17.97 -4.07 2.47
CA SER A 189 -18.58 -3.19 3.46
C SER A 189 -17.67 -3.06 4.68
N PRO A 190 -16.47 -2.52 4.51
CA PRO A 190 -15.57 -2.33 5.65
C PRO A 190 -16.30 -1.49 6.70
N GLU A 191 -16.18 -1.91 7.96
CA GLU A 191 -16.65 -1.07 9.07
C GLU A 191 -16.01 0.31 8.90
N GLU A 192 -16.82 1.37 8.99
CA GLU A 192 -16.28 2.73 9.00
C GLU A 192 -15.31 2.79 10.17
N SER A 193 -14.01 2.73 9.88
CA SER A 193 -13.01 3.06 10.87
C SER A 193 -13.37 4.46 11.32
N SER A 194 -13.61 4.66 12.60
CA SER A 194 -13.68 5.99 13.20
C SER A 194 -12.32 6.61 12.93
N GLY A 195 -12.21 7.31 11.79
CA GLY A 195 -10.96 7.92 11.38
C GLY A 195 -10.56 8.87 12.49
N GLU A 196 -9.47 8.62 13.17
CA GLU A 196 -8.86 9.63 14.02
C GLU A 196 -8.62 10.83 13.11
N GLU A 197 -9.11 11.97 13.55
CA GLU A 197 -8.94 13.24 12.82
C GLU A 197 -7.43 13.51 12.72
N VAL A 198 -6.87 13.39 11.52
CA VAL A 198 -5.44 13.63 11.32
C VAL A 198 -5.17 15.10 11.61
N LEU A 199 -4.38 15.37 12.64
CA LEU A 199 -3.99 16.72 13.01
C LEU A 199 -3.07 17.28 11.92
N THR A 200 -3.56 18.24 11.15
CA THR A 200 -2.81 18.89 10.05
C THR A 200 -2.23 20.23 10.43
N SER A 201 -2.68 20.81 11.55
CA SER A 201 -2.21 22.10 12.07
C SER A 201 -2.21 22.14 13.59
N ILE A 202 -1.31 22.92 14.18
CA ILE A 202 -1.19 23.10 15.63
C ILE A 202 -0.76 24.54 15.96
N GLU A 203 -1.33 25.10 17.02
CA GLU A 203 -0.96 26.43 17.53
C GLU A 203 0.45 26.38 18.17
N ASP A 204 1.21 27.47 18.05
CA ASP A 204 2.59 27.60 18.54
C ASP A 204 2.76 27.18 20.01
N ASP A 205 1.81 27.55 20.85
CA ASP A 205 1.85 27.30 22.29
C ASP A 205 1.53 25.84 22.66
N LYS A 206 1.05 25.06 21.69
CA LYS A 206 0.71 23.65 21.87
C LYS A 206 1.78 22.71 21.29
N LEU A 207 2.65 23.20 20.41
CA LEU A 207 3.73 22.42 19.85
C LEU A 207 5.01 22.58 20.69
N PRO A 208 5.48 21.53 21.40
CA PRO A 208 6.77 21.60 22.06
C PRO A 208 7.89 21.69 21.02
N VAL A 209 8.64 22.79 21.04
CA VAL A 209 9.76 23.04 20.13
C VAL A 209 11.06 22.97 20.91
N HIS A 210 11.99 22.12 20.49
CA HIS A 210 13.30 21.96 21.08
C HIS A 210 14.39 22.48 20.13
N GLN A 211 15.45 23.04 20.70
CA GLN A 211 16.59 23.53 19.93
C GLN A 211 17.60 22.38 19.68
N ILE A 212 18.39 22.51 18.62
CA ILE A 212 19.53 21.60 18.38
C ILE A 212 20.44 21.61 19.61
N GLY A 213 20.80 20.44 20.11
CA GLY A 213 21.56 20.25 21.34
C GLY A 213 20.74 20.26 22.62
N GLU A 214 19.43 20.49 22.56
CA GLU A 214 18.52 20.39 23.70
C GLU A 214 17.93 19.00 23.81
N ALA A 215 18.12 18.35 24.96
CA ALA A 215 17.54 17.03 25.21
C ALA A 215 16.11 17.15 25.76
N PHE A 216 15.21 16.33 25.27
CA PHE A 216 13.83 16.22 25.75
C PHE A 216 13.46 14.76 26.01
N ASP A 217 12.49 14.54 26.88
CA ASP A 217 12.02 13.20 27.22
C ASP A 217 10.77 12.85 26.40
N MET A 218 10.71 11.61 25.94
CA MET A 218 9.53 11.05 25.27
C MET A 218 9.31 9.59 25.67
N SER A 219 8.14 9.08 25.34
CA SER A 219 7.83 7.66 25.46
C SER A 219 8.13 6.93 24.16
N ALA A 220 8.63 5.70 24.27
CA ALA A 220 8.83 4.81 23.14
C ALA A 220 8.33 3.39 23.49
N SER A 221 7.77 2.71 22.52
CA SER A 221 7.45 1.29 22.63
C SER A 221 8.65 0.44 22.21
N GLY A 222 8.76 -0.75 22.76
CA GLY A 222 9.83 -1.70 22.47
C GLY A 222 9.53 -3.05 23.08
N GLU A 223 10.55 -3.90 23.18
CA GLU A 223 10.46 -5.23 23.79
C GLU A 223 11.50 -5.39 24.90
N ASP A 224 11.15 -6.15 25.93
CA ASP A 224 12.12 -6.55 26.96
C ASP A 224 13.00 -7.72 26.46
N SER A 225 13.95 -8.14 27.30
CA SER A 225 14.86 -9.27 26.97
C SER A 225 14.14 -10.60 26.73
N ASP A 226 12.89 -10.72 27.14
CA ASP A 226 12.06 -11.92 26.97
C ASP A 226 11.10 -11.79 25.77
N GLY A 227 11.14 -10.67 25.04
CA GLY A 227 10.28 -10.39 23.88
C GLY A 227 8.87 -9.93 24.23
N ASN A 228 8.63 -9.49 25.48
CA ASN A 228 7.33 -8.92 25.84
C ASN A 228 7.27 -7.45 25.45
N CYS A 229 6.12 -7.03 24.92
CA CYS A 229 5.90 -5.62 24.56
C CYS A 229 6.01 -4.74 25.80
N MET A 230 6.81 -3.70 25.69
CA MET A 230 6.98 -2.65 26.69
C MET A 230 6.46 -1.34 26.10
N GLU A 231 5.45 -0.79 26.74
CA GLU A 231 4.89 0.52 26.41
C GLU A 231 5.40 1.58 27.38
N ASP A 232 5.32 2.84 26.98
CA ASP A 232 5.65 4.02 27.79
C ASP A 232 7.08 4.03 28.37
N ASN A 233 8.05 3.44 27.66
CA ASN A 233 9.44 3.53 28.07
C ASN A 233 9.94 4.97 27.93
N LYS A 234 10.56 5.47 28.98
CA LYS A 234 11.13 6.82 28.96
C LYS A 234 12.49 6.80 28.29
N ILE A 235 12.60 7.57 27.21
CA ILE A 235 13.85 7.85 26.54
C ILE A 235 14.10 9.34 26.50
N SER A 236 15.36 9.73 26.46
CA SER A 236 15.77 11.10 26.17
C SER A 236 16.25 11.17 24.73
N VAL A 237 15.82 12.17 24.02
CA VAL A 237 16.19 12.41 22.63
C VAL A 237 16.87 13.76 22.53
N CYS A 238 17.98 13.82 21.79
CA CYS A 238 18.70 15.06 21.48
C CYS A 238 19.05 15.08 20.00
N VAL A 239 18.59 16.07 19.28
CA VAL A 239 19.08 16.33 17.91
C VAL A 239 20.40 17.08 18.02
N ASP A 240 21.49 16.41 17.72
CA ASP A 240 22.84 16.97 17.89
C ASP A 240 23.23 17.89 16.75
N SER A 241 22.85 17.53 15.51
CA SER A 241 23.12 18.35 14.34
C SER A 241 22.13 18.10 13.21
N VAL A 242 21.98 19.09 12.35
CA VAL A 242 21.24 19.01 11.09
C VAL A 242 22.12 19.60 9.98
N GLN A 243 22.32 18.85 8.90
CA GLN A 243 23.06 19.29 7.73
C GLN A 243 22.18 19.14 6.49
N VAL A 244 22.25 20.12 5.58
CA VAL A 244 21.43 20.12 4.36
C VAL A 244 22.37 20.27 3.16
N GLU A 245 22.39 19.25 2.30
CA GLU A 245 23.31 19.14 1.18
C GLU A 245 22.58 18.94 -0.15
N ASP A 246 23.27 19.25 -1.26
CA ASP A 246 22.80 18.98 -2.62
C ASP A 246 23.44 17.73 -3.26
N ASN A 247 24.04 16.88 -2.43
CA ASN A 247 24.72 15.63 -2.81
C ASN A 247 24.62 14.61 -1.67
N LEU A 248 25.03 13.36 -1.92
CA LEU A 248 24.96 12.26 -0.95
C LEU A 248 26.30 11.97 -0.24
N GLN A 249 27.30 12.86 -0.31
CA GLN A 249 28.65 12.58 0.20
C GLN A 249 28.70 12.34 1.72
N LEU A 250 27.77 12.93 2.49
CA LEU A 250 27.70 12.72 3.93
C LEU A 250 27.43 11.26 4.31
N LEU A 251 26.75 10.51 3.44
CA LEU A 251 26.41 9.11 3.69
C LEU A 251 27.60 8.16 3.51
N GLY A 252 28.67 8.59 2.82
CA GLY A 252 29.79 7.74 2.44
C GLY A 252 29.41 6.74 1.34
N GLN A 253 30.38 6.32 0.53
CA GLN A 253 30.13 5.52 -0.68
C GLN A 253 29.47 4.15 -0.45
N ASN A 254 29.64 3.56 0.73
CA ASN A 254 29.12 2.23 1.04
C ASN A 254 27.77 2.25 1.75
N ASN A 255 27.21 3.42 2.00
CA ASN A 255 26.00 3.60 2.80
C ASN A 255 24.87 4.26 2.01
N VAL A 256 25.05 4.47 0.71
CA VAL A 256 23.98 4.98 -0.17
C VAL A 256 23.17 3.78 -0.66
N PRO A 257 21.87 3.73 -0.45
CA PRO A 257 21.02 2.71 -1.03
C PRO A 257 21.15 2.67 -2.55
N GLU A 258 21.09 1.50 -3.13
CA GLU A 258 21.25 1.31 -4.59
C GLU A 258 20.17 2.11 -5.35
N GLU A 259 18.94 2.08 -4.88
CA GLU A 259 17.81 2.82 -5.42
C GLU A 259 18.01 4.33 -5.44
N TRP A 260 18.82 4.87 -4.51
CA TRP A 260 19.14 6.30 -4.47
C TRP A 260 20.19 6.73 -5.49
N MET A 261 20.92 5.78 -6.04
CA MET A 261 21.95 6.09 -7.05
C MET A 261 21.34 6.71 -8.30
N ASN A 262 20.08 6.39 -8.60
CA ASN A 262 19.32 6.99 -9.69
C ASN A 262 18.97 8.46 -9.43
N ALA A 263 19.00 8.90 -8.16
CA ALA A 263 18.75 10.28 -7.77
C ALA A 263 19.98 11.17 -7.94
N VAL A 264 21.13 10.62 -8.34
CA VAL A 264 22.38 11.39 -8.48
C VAL A 264 22.71 11.58 -9.95
N GLY A 265 22.84 12.83 -10.35
CA GLY A 265 23.26 13.19 -11.70
C GLY A 265 24.75 12.94 -11.97
N ALA A 266 25.15 13.05 -13.22
CA ALA A 266 26.52 12.86 -13.65
C ALA A 266 27.53 13.86 -13.02
N ASP A 267 27.05 14.97 -12.48
CA ASP A 267 27.82 15.97 -11.74
C ASP A 267 27.94 15.65 -10.24
N GLY A 268 27.40 14.52 -9.78
CA GLY A 268 27.41 14.07 -8.38
C GLY A 268 26.40 14.78 -7.47
N LYS A 269 25.52 15.57 -8.04
CA LYS A 269 24.46 16.26 -7.29
C LYS A 269 23.13 15.50 -7.38
N ILE A 270 22.29 15.71 -6.37
CA ILE A 270 20.92 15.19 -6.39
C ILE A 270 20.15 15.86 -7.53
N VAL A 271 19.49 15.06 -8.36
CA VAL A 271 18.69 15.55 -9.48
C VAL A 271 17.44 16.28 -8.99
N ASN A 272 16.86 17.11 -9.85
CA ASN A 272 15.57 17.71 -9.53
C ASN A 272 14.47 16.62 -9.57
N ASN A 273 13.45 16.80 -8.74
CA ASN A 273 12.21 16.04 -8.82
C ASN A 273 11.16 16.82 -9.59
N THR A 274 10.18 16.11 -10.15
CA THR A 274 9.00 16.72 -10.79
C THR A 274 7.83 16.66 -9.83
N LEU A 275 7.24 17.81 -9.52
CA LEU A 275 5.97 17.90 -8.85
C LEU A 275 4.84 17.94 -9.89
N SER A 276 3.85 17.10 -9.70
CA SER A 276 2.62 17.11 -10.49
C SER A 276 1.46 17.59 -9.62
N TYR A 277 0.83 18.67 -10.04
CA TYR A 277 -0.31 19.27 -9.37
C TYR A 277 -1.58 18.65 -9.93
N ILE A 278 -2.38 18.09 -9.04
CA ILE A 278 -3.54 17.27 -9.38
C ILE A 278 -4.82 18.01 -9.04
N ARG A 279 -5.75 17.98 -9.95
CA ARG A 279 -7.17 18.20 -9.69
C ARG A 279 -7.81 16.85 -9.47
N SER A 280 -8.30 16.62 -8.24
CA SER A 280 -8.98 15.36 -7.91
C SER A 280 -10.32 15.26 -8.62
N GLY A 281 -10.60 14.08 -9.17
CA GLY A 281 -11.91 13.70 -9.66
C GLY A 281 -12.78 13.13 -8.53
N ASP A 282 -14.06 12.93 -8.79
CA ASP A 282 -14.96 12.23 -7.88
C ASP A 282 -14.86 10.69 -8.00
N GLY A 283 -14.11 10.23 -9.00
CA GLY A 283 -13.95 8.82 -9.33
C GLY A 283 -15.19 8.17 -9.94
N VAL A 284 -16.27 8.91 -10.12
CA VAL A 284 -17.55 8.43 -10.69
C VAL A 284 -17.75 8.99 -12.09
N ASP A 285 -17.78 10.30 -12.24
CA ASP A 285 -17.96 10.98 -13.52
C ASP A 285 -16.69 11.70 -14.00
N THR A 286 -15.75 11.92 -13.11
CA THR A 286 -14.44 12.54 -13.35
C THR A 286 -13.34 11.73 -12.69
N VAL A 287 -12.15 11.79 -13.24
CA VAL A 287 -10.93 11.18 -12.66
C VAL A 287 -9.90 12.26 -12.36
N ASP A 288 -8.89 11.91 -11.60
CA ASP A 288 -7.76 12.77 -11.28
C ASP A 288 -7.05 13.21 -12.58
N GLU A 289 -6.66 14.49 -12.64
CA GLU A 289 -6.01 15.11 -13.80
C GLU A 289 -4.79 15.92 -13.36
N ILE A 290 -3.65 15.72 -14.03
CA ILE A 290 -2.49 16.60 -13.87
C ILE A 290 -2.75 17.92 -14.58
N VAL A 291 -2.90 18.98 -13.80
CA VAL A 291 -3.17 20.34 -14.33
C VAL A 291 -1.90 21.19 -14.52
N LYS A 292 -0.83 20.83 -13.80
CA LYS A 292 0.46 21.54 -13.87
C LYS A 292 1.59 20.61 -13.42
N THR A 293 2.78 20.80 -13.98
CA THR A 293 4.02 20.20 -13.49
C THR A 293 5.07 21.27 -13.20
N GLU A 294 5.94 20.99 -12.22
CA GLU A 294 7.04 21.89 -11.83
C GLU A 294 8.26 21.07 -11.42
N SER A 295 9.45 21.53 -11.86
CA SER A 295 10.71 20.90 -11.47
C SER A 295 11.23 21.52 -10.16
N MET A 296 11.44 20.71 -9.15
CA MET A 296 11.87 21.11 -7.81
C MET A 296 13.23 20.53 -7.46
N LYS A 297 14.05 21.32 -6.79
CA LYS A 297 15.34 20.85 -6.25
C LYS A 297 15.12 19.94 -5.06
N GLN A 298 15.80 18.82 -5.07
CA GLN A 298 15.90 17.93 -3.92
C GLN A 298 17.12 18.24 -3.06
N LYS A 299 17.07 17.90 -1.80
CA LYS A 299 18.13 18.05 -0.82
C LYS A 299 18.23 16.80 0.05
N LEU A 300 19.44 16.44 0.42
CA LEU A 300 19.68 15.55 1.54
C LEU A 300 19.55 16.36 2.83
N VAL A 301 18.70 15.93 3.74
CA VAL A 301 18.66 16.41 5.12
C VAL A 301 19.25 15.32 6.00
N TYR A 302 20.42 15.56 6.54
CA TYR A 302 21.16 14.62 7.39
C TYR A 302 21.04 15.05 8.84
N VAL A 303 20.41 14.23 9.66
CA VAL A 303 20.13 14.52 11.07
C VAL A 303 20.88 13.54 11.95
N THR A 304 21.67 14.05 12.89
CA THR A 304 22.32 13.23 13.93
C THR A 304 21.51 13.35 15.21
N VAL A 305 21.11 12.22 15.79
CA VAL A 305 20.28 12.16 16.98
C VAL A 305 20.90 11.23 18.01
N THR A 306 20.94 11.68 19.26
CA THR A 306 21.33 10.85 20.41
C THR A 306 20.08 10.41 21.17
N TYR A 307 19.92 9.10 21.35
CA TYR A 307 18.89 8.51 22.20
C TYR A 307 19.52 7.97 23.48
N ALA A 308 18.91 8.26 24.62
CA ALA A 308 19.35 7.73 25.91
C ALA A 308 18.18 7.01 26.59
N ASN A 309 18.35 5.73 26.87
CA ASN A 309 17.41 4.97 27.69
C ASN A 309 17.47 5.45 29.14
N LYS A 310 16.36 5.94 29.68
CA LYS A 310 16.24 6.44 31.05
C LYS A 310 15.65 5.40 32.00
N THR A 311 15.42 4.20 31.52
CA THR A 311 14.96 3.08 32.34
C THR A 311 16.14 2.26 32.86
N ASP A 312 15.89 1.39 33.83
CA ASP A 312 16.85 0.41 34.33
C ASP A 312 16.77 -0.95 33.61
N LYS A 313 16.01 -0.99 32.51
CA LYS A 313 15.77 -2.17 31.70
C LYS A 313 16.32 -1.99 30.29
N GLU A 314 16.71 -3.08 29.70
CA GLU A 314 16.99 -3.14 28.27
C GLU A 314 15.70 -2.92 27.47
N ILE A 315 15.78 -2.12 26.40
CA ILE A 315 14.68 -1.91 25.45
C ILE A 315 15.19 -2.40 24.11
N ASN A 316 14.60 -3.50 23.64
CA ASN A 316 14.87 -4.08 22.34
C ASN A 316 13.81 -3.64 21.34
N HIS A 317 14.12 -3.65 20.05
CA HIS A 317 13.19 -3.35 18.95
C HIS A 317 12.41 -2.05 19.20
N MET A 318 13.09 -1.02 19.69
CA MET A 318 12.47 0.27 19.97
C MET A 318 11.93 0.88 18.68
N LEU A 319 10.60 1.06 18.64
CA LEU A 319 9.92 1.76 17.56
C LEU A 319 9.95 3.26 17.84
N TYR A 320 10.97 3.92 17.37
CA TYR A 320 11.00 5.36 17.25
C TYR A 320 11.31 5.74 15.81
N LEU A 321 10.37 6.41 15.19
CA LEU A 321 10.52 6.94 13.84
C LEU A 321 10.48 8.46 13.94
N GLY A 322 11.64 9.08 13.80
CA GLY A 322 11.71 10.53 13.59
C GLY A 322 11.27 10.81 12.16
N THR A 323 10.18 11.52 11.98
CA THR A 323 9.70 11.91 10.66
C THR A 323 10.12 13.34 10.36
N LEU A 324 10.73 13.56 9.19
CA LEU A 324 10.98 14.89 8.66
C LEU A 324 9.72 15.42 7.99
N MET A 325 9.13 16.45 8.57
CA MET A 325 7.95 17.12 8.01
C MET A 325 8.31 18.52 7.53
N LEU A 326 7.80 18.88 6.36
CA LEU A 326 7.82 20.26 5.91
C LEU A 326 6.66 20.99 6.61
N LEU A 327 6.98 22.03 7.37
CA LEU A 327 5.99 22.84 8.08
C LEU A 327 5.97 24.25 7.53
N ASN A 328 4.77 24.78 7.29
CA ASN A 328 4.53 26.20 7.13
C ASN A 328 4.20 26.81 8.50
N HIS A 329 4.69 28.02 8.76
CA HIS A 329 4.42 28.74 10.01
C HIS A 329 3.92 30.15 9.70
N GLU A 330 2.64 30.36 9.87
CA GLU A 330 1.99 31.65 9.68
C GLU A 330 0.97 31.93 10.80
N ASN A 331 0.91 33.19 11.23
CA ASN A 331 -0.10 33.69 12.19
C ASN A 331 -0.15 32.88 13.52
N GLY A 332 0.97 32.34 13.99
CA GLY A 332 1.03 31.58 15.23
C GLY A 332 0.51 30.15 15.10
N ILE A 333 0.46 29.61 13.89
CA ILE A 333 0.03 28.23 13.58
C ILE A 333 1.12 27.55 12.76
N TYR A 334 1.56 26.36 13.21
CA TYR A 334 2.29 25.43 12.38
C TYR A 334 1.29 24.56 11.62
N GLN A 335 1.52 24.40 10.33
CA GLN A 335 0.72 23.58 9.45
C GLN A 335 1.66 22.64 8.66
N ILE A 336 1.32 21.35 8.60
CA ILE A 336 2.05 20.40 7.80
C ILE A 336 1.86 20.77 6.33
N CYS A 337 2.97 20.96 5.58
CA CYS A 337 2.96 21.16 4.14
C CYS A 337 2.51 19.88 3.45
N ASN A 338 1.22 19.70 3.43
CA ASN A 338 0.53 18.59 2.80
C ASN A 338 -0.35 19.11 1.66
N ARG A 339 -1.40 18.41 1.35
CA ARG A 339 -2.32 18.73 0.26
C ARG A 339 -2.93 20.13 0.38
N ALA A 340 -3.16 20.65 1.61
CA ALA A 340 -3.85 21.91 1.81
C ALA A 340 -3.02 23.14 1.38
N GLU A 341 -1.70 23.13 1.61
CA GLU A 341 -0.85 24.23 1.17
C GLU A 341 -0.61 24.24 -0.32
N PHE A 342 -0.74 23.10 -0.95
CA PHE A 342 -0.65 22.96 -2.39
C PHE A 342 -2.00 23.15 -3.09
N SER A 343 -3.10 23.31 -2.33
CA SER A 343 -4.40 23.58 -2.93
C SER A 343 -4.44 24.98 -3.53
N GLY A 344 -5.11 25.10 -4.67
CA GLY A 344 -5.26 26.32 -5.42
C GLY A 344 -6.64 26.35 -6.09
N GLU A 345 -6.87 27.35 -6.98
CA GLU A 345 -8.14 27.42 -7.71
C GLU A 345 -8.36 26.22 -8.64
N ASP A 346 -7.26 25.63 -9.13
CA ASP A 346 -7.30 24.58 -10.15
C ASP A 346 -6.79 23.20 -9.69
N TYR A 347 -6.26 23.07 -8.46
CA TYR A 347 -5.71 21.81 -7.97
C TYR A 347 -5.88 21.71 -6.43
N ASP A 348 -5.88 20.48 -5.93
CA ASP A 348 -6.11 20.16 -4.51
C ASP A 348 -5.09 19.15 -3.94
N ARG A 349 -4.22 18.59 -4.78
CA ARG A 349 -3.22 17.61 -4.39
C ARG A 349 -1.95 17.77 -5.22
N VAL A 350 -0.82 17.41 -4.62
CA VAL A 350 0.48 17.33 -5.32
C VAL A 350 1.05 15.92 -5.14
N ILE A 351 1.59 15.38 -6.22
CA ILE A 351 2.38 14.14 -6.21
C ILE A 351 3.78 14.42 -6.72
N TRP A 352 4.73 13.63 -6.26
CA TRP A 352 6.11 13.67 -6.72
C TRP A 352 6.35 12.50 -7.67
N ASP A 353 6.82 12.82 -8.86
CA ASP A 353 7.33 11.83 -9.79
C ASP A 353 8.83 11.74 -9.62
N GLY A 354 9.38 10.56 -9.40
CA GLY A 354 10.82 10.35 -9.42
C GLY A 354 11.37 9.72 -8.16
N VAL A 355 12.67 9.67 -8.12
CA VAL A 355 13.46 8.78 -7.29
C VAL A 355 13.50 9.25 -5.84
N ALA A 356 13.25 8.32 -4.93
CA ALA A 356 13.64 8.37 -3.51
C ALA A 356 13.38 9.69 -2.78
N HIS A 357 12.16 10.17 -2.80
CA HIS A 357 11.82 11.43 -2.14
C HIS A 357 11.42 11.29 -0.67
N THR A 358 11.24 10.07 -0.18
CA THR A 358 10.80 9.79 1.19
C THR A 358 11.60 8.69 1.88
N ALA A 359 12.80 8.38 1.43
CA ALA A 359 13.55 7.37 2.11
C ALA A 359 13.96 7.87 3.50
N GLU A 360 13.27 7.41 4.49
CA GLU A 360 13.72 7.45 5.87
C GLU A 360 14.85 6.45 6.02
N MET A 361 16.06 6.90 5.84
CA MET A 361 17.21 6.08 6.15
C MET A 361 17.56 6.24 7.62
N THR A 362 17.33 5.20 8.38
CA THR A 362 17.80 5.13 9.75
C THR A 362 19.10 4.35 9.77
N TYR A 363 20.23 5.07 9.84
CA TYR A 363 21.52 4.45 10.14
C TYR A 363 21.66 4.28 11.64
N TYR A 364 21.84 3.05 12.07
CA TYR A 364 22.20 2.74 13.45
C TYR A 364 23.70 2.56 13.53
N SER A 365 24.42 3.40 14.28
CA SER A 365 25.68 2.99 14.88
C SER A 365 25.42 2.73 16.35
N VAL A 366 25.44 1.49 16.75
CA VAL A 366 25.37 1.10 18.17
C VAL A 366 26.75 1.29 18.74
N SER A 367 26.92 2.21 19.72
CA SER A 367 28.13 2.20 20.54
C SER A 367 28.10 0.96 21.42
N GLU A 368 29.25 0.33 21.67
CA GLU A 368 29.38 -0.91 22.46
C GLU A 368 28.93 -0.77 23.95
N ASP A 369 28.41 0.37 24.37
CA ASP A 369 27.93 0.65 25.71
C ASP A 369 26.42 0.45 25.79
N TYR A 370 26.00 -0.80 25.81
CA TYR A 370 24.63 -1.19 26.18
C TYR A 370 24.36 -0.78 27.64
N GLY A 371 23.48 0.18 27.83
CA GLY A 371 22.97 0.55 29.16
C GLY A 371 23.12 2.02 29.53
N ASN A 372 23.85 2.85 28.80
CA ASN A 372 24.03 4.26 29.11
C ASN A 372 23.78 5.22 27.91
N GLY A 373 22.91 4.84 27.01
CA GLY A 373 22.59 5.63 25.83
C GLY A 373 23.49 5.29 24.64
N GLY A 374 22.90 4.73 23.59
CA GLY A 374 23.53 4.54 22.30
C GLY A 374 23.43 5.82 21.48
N ASN A 375 24.48 6.15 20.73
CA ASN A 375 24.39 7.15 19.68
C ASN A 375 23.88 6.45 18.42
N TYR A 376 22.82 6.93 17.86
CA TYR A 376 22.28 6.48 16.58
C TYR A 376 22.54 7.58 15.55
N ILE A 377 23.07 7.19 14.40
CA ILE A 377 23.31 8.09 13.27
C ILE A 377 22.42 7.68 12.13
#